data_857421c9e5d01b85942533ac7b6a1f6a
#
_entry.id   857421c9e5d01b85942533ac7b6a1f6a
#
_cell.length_a   1.000
_cell.length_b   1.000
_cell.length_c   1.000
_cell.angle_alpha   90.00
_cell.angle_beta   90.00
_cell.angle_gamma   90.00
#
_symmetry.space_group_name_H-M   'P 1'
#
loop_
_entity.id
_entity.type
_entity.pdbx_description
1 polymer ?
#
loop_
_entity_poly.entity_id
_entity_poly.type
_entity_poly.pdbx_seq_one_letter_code
_entity_poly.pdbx_strand_id
1 'polypeptide(L)'
;MAVCIKDCIQNMNLVIGCMIGCSYCYARNNVRRFHMIDDFEKPEFFPDKLRLMEKMRPQNFLLTGMSDFAHWNPEWRNQIFSKMAENPQHQYLFLTKRPEDIVFSTPLDNAWFGVTVTSSKEKDRIQTLREHISGGHYYVTFEPMFDNIGTVNLTGIEWIVIGTETGRRKGK
;
A
#
# COMPACT_ATOMS: atom_id res chain seq x y z
N MET A 1 -12.84 4.50 -18.93
CA MET A 1 -11.99 3.44 -19.54
C MET A 1 -11.20 2.79 -18.42
N ALA A 2 -11.23 1.46 -18.28
CA ALA A 2 -10.42 0.77 -17.28
C ALA A 2 -8.95 0.76 -17.73
N VAL A 3 -8.02 1.10 -16.83
CA VAL A 3 -6.58 1.14 -17.11
C VAL A 3 -5.91 0.07 -16.26
N CYS A 4 -4.93 -0.64 -16.82
CA CYS A 4 -4.12 -1.58 -16.06
C CYS A 4 -3.26 -0.82 -15.06
N ILE A 5 -3.33 -1.19 -13.78
CA ILE A 5 -2.58 -0.53 -12.70
C ILE A 5 -1.06 -0.53 -12.97
N LYS A 6 -0.54 -1.56 -13.65
CA LYS A 6 0.88 -1.67 -14.01
C LYS A 6 1.35 -0.60 -15.00
N ASP A 7 0.44 -0.02 -15.77
CA ASP A 7 0.77 0.98 -16.77
C ASP A 7 0.86 2.39 -16.17
N CYS A 8 0.28 2.60 -15.00
CA CYS A 8 0.20 3.91 -14.36
C CYS A 8 0.90 4.00 -13.00
N ILE A 9 1.30 2.89 -12.39
CA ILE A 9 1.94 2.88 -11.06
C ILE A 9 3.27 2.11 -11.11
N GLN A 10 4.29 2.71 -10.51
CA GLN A 10 5.59 2.09 -10.29
C GLN A 10 5.76 1.65 -8.84
N ASN A 11 6.22 0.42 -8.63
CA ASN A 11 6.60 -0.03 -7.30
C ASN A 11 7.91 0.64 -6.87
N MET A 12 7.89 1.32 -5.72
CA MET A 12 9.06 1.85 -5.06
C MET A 12 9.09 1.36 -3.61
N ASN A 13 9.58 0.13 -3.43
CA ASN A 13 9.57 -0.52 -2.13
C ASN A 13 10.70 0.04 -1.25
N LEU A 14 10.40 1.10 -0.50
CA LEU A 14 11.31 1.71 0.47
C LEU A 14 11.42 0.86 1.75
N VAL A 15 10.37 0.15 2.07
CA VAL A 15 10.31 -0.83 3.16
C VAL A 15 10.00 -2.19 2.58
N ILE A 16 10.77 -3.20 2.95
CA ILE A 16 10.57 -4.60 2.58
C ILE A 16 10.38 -5.41 3.86
N GLY A 17 9.35 -6.26 3.88
CA GLY A 17 8.96 -7.07 5.02
C GLY A 17 7.58 -6.70 5.55
N CYS A 18 6.87 -7.69 6.14
CA CYS A 18 5.49 -7.52 6.59
C CYS A 18 5.11 -8.63 7.57
N MET A 19 4.49 -8.27 8.70
CA MET A 19 4.09 -9.17 9.77
C MET A 19 2.66 -9.74 9.60
N ILE A 20 1.88 -9.30 8.60
CA ILE A 20 0.43 -9.64 8.50
C ILE A 20 0.18 -11.13 8.20
N GLY A 21 1.09 -11.81 7.52
CA GLY A 21 0.97 -13.26 7.34
C GLY A 21 -0.02 -13.70 6.24
N CYS A 22 -0.35 -12.88 5.25
CA CYS A 22 -1.27 -13.23 4.16
C CYS A 22 -0.85 -14.52 3.46
N SER A 23 -1.78 -15.48 3.27
CA SER A 23 -1.53 -16.76 2.61
C SER A 23 -1.20 -16.63 1.11
N TYR A 24 -1.63 -15.54 0.50
CA TYR A 24 -1.43 -15.21 -0.92
C TYR A 24 -0.28 -14.23 -1.17
N CYS A 25 0.57 -13.95 -0.17
CA CYS A 25 1.59 -12.91 -0.25
C CYS A 25 2.67 -13.23 -1.28
N TYR A 26 2.64 -12.50 -2.40
CA TYR A 26 3.69 -12.61 -3.43
C TYR A 26 5.03 -12.03 -2.97
N ALA A 27 4.99 -11.00 -2.12
CA ALA A 27 6.19 -10.30 -1.65
C ALA A 27 7.08 -11.22 -0.81
N ARG A 28 6.48 -12.01 0.11
CA ARG A 28 7.19 -13.03 0.89
C ARG A 28 7.90 -14.04 -0.02
N ASN A 29 7.23 -14.50 -1.08
CA ASN A 29 7.81 -15.43 -2.03
C ASN A 29 8.97 -14.80 -2.82
N ASN A 30 8.84 -13.53 -3.21
CA ASN A 30 9.90 -12.80 -3.91
C ASN A 30 11.11 -12.56 -3.02
N VAL A 31 10.91 -12.13 -1.76
CA VAL A 31 11.99 -11.94 -0.79
C VAL A 31 12.77 -13.22 -0.62
N ARG A 32 12.09 -14.36 -0.39
CA ARG A 32 12.72 -15.68 -0.25
C ARG A 32 13.48 -16.10 -1.51
N ARG A 33 12.91 -15.84 -2.70
CA ARG A 33 13.54 -16.21 -3.98
C ARG A 33 14.78 -15.39 -4.31
N PHE A 34 14.77 -14.11 -4.00
CA PHE A 34 15.80 -13.14 -4.38
C PHE A 34 16.71 -12.73 -3.21
N HIS A 35 16.52 -13.33 -2.03
CA HIS A 35 17.30 -13.02 -0.82
C HIS A 35 17.42 -11.52 -0.53
N MET A 36 16.26 -10.81 -0.59
CA MET A 36 16.24 -9.35 -0.50
C MET A 36 16.46 -8.84 0.93
N ILE A 37 15.99 -9.57 1.91
CA ILE A 37 16.19 -9.40 3.36
C ILE A 37 16.21 -10.77 4.02
N ASP A 38 16.74 -10.88 5.22
CA ASP A 38 16.91 -12.16 5.92
C ASP A 38 15.59 -12.71 6.46
N ASP A 39 14.75 -11.84 7.05
CA ASP A 39 13.50 -12.21 7.69
C ASP A 39 12.35 -11.30 7.23
N PHE A 40 11.42 -11.86 6.45
CA PHE A 40 10.28 -11.09 5.93
C PHE A 40 9.34 -10.57 7.04
N GLU A 41 9.33 -11.18 8.21
CA GLU A 41 8.50 -10.74 9.34
C GLU A 41 9.16 -9.60 10.15
N LYS A 42 10.39 -9.24 9.81
CA LYS A 42 11.12 -8.07 10.35
C LYS A 42 11.33 -7.05 9.24
N PRO A 43 10.41 -6.10 9.07
CA PRO A 43 10.52 -5.09 8.01
C PRO A 43 11.83 -4.30 8.11
N GLU A 44 12.46 -4.07 6.96
CA GLU A 44 13.69 -3.29 6.82
C GLU A 44 13.44 -2.06 5.94
N PHE A 45 14.00 -0.92 6.33
CA PHE A 45 13.94 0.32 5.57
C PHE A 45 15.22 0.54 4.76
N PHE A 46 15.06 0.97 3.51
CA PHE A 46 16.13 1.24 2.57
C PHE A 46 16.21 2.73 2.22
N PRO A 47 16.83 3.56 3.08
CA PRO A 47 16.85 5.03 2.91
C PRO A 47 17.52 5.47 1.62
N ASP A 48 18.51 4.73 1.11
CA ASP A 48 19.19 5.05 -0.15
C ASP A 48 18.25 5.10 -1.36
N LYS A 49 17.09 4.41 -1.27
CA LYS A 49 16.07 4.44 -2.33
C LYS A 49 15.28 5.74 -2.35
N LEU A 50 15.33 6.58 -1.31
CA LEU A 50 14.67 7.89 -1.29
C LEU A 50 15.11 8.78 -2.46
N ARG A 51 16.34 8.64 -2.95
CA ARG A 51 16.84 9.33 -4.15
C ARG A 51 16.01 9.07 -5.41
N LEU A 52 15.23 7.97 -5.45
CA LEU A 52 14.35 7.67 -6.58
C LEU A 52 13.17 8.66 -6.69
N MET A 53 12.86 9.40 -5.60
CA MET A 53 11.87 10.48 -5.61
C MET A 53 12.37 11.75 -6.29
N GLU A 54 13.67 11.90 -6.52
CA GLU A 54 14.29 13.10 -7.12
C GLU A 54 14.13 13.16 -8.65
N LYS A 55 13.33 12.28 -9.23
CA LYS A 55 13.06 12.28 -10.67
C LYS A 55 12.24 13.52 -11.06
N MET A 56 12.66 14.17 -12.13
CA MET A 56 11.96 15.37 -12.63
C MET A 56 10.60 15.06 -13.25
N ARG A 57 10.47 13.89 -13.92
CA ARG A 57 9.23 13.48 -14.56
C ARG A 57 8.22 12.98 -13.52
N PRO A 58 6.99 13.51 -13.47
CA PRO A 58 5.95 13.02 -12.57
C PRO A 58 5.73 11.51 -12.68
N GLN A 59 5.57 10.87 -11.53
CA GLN A 59 5.35 9.42 -11.38
C GLN A 59 4.30 9.16 -10.31
N ASN A 60 3.63 8.01 -10.40
CA ASN A 60 2.81 7.48 -9.33
C ASN A 60 3.55 6.28 -8.71
N PHE A 61 3.90 6.40 -7.44
CA PHE A 61 4.69 5.39 -6.72
C PHE A 61 3.85 4.62 -5.71
N LEU A 62 3.79 3.28 -5.81
CA LEU A 62 3.32 2.43 -4.72
C LEU A 62 4.50 2.10 -3.80
N LEU A 63 4.44 2.62 -2.58
CA LEU A 63 5.53 2.49 -1.60
C LEU A 63 5.43 1.22 -0.75
N THR A 64 4.24 0.63 -0.68
CA THR A 64 3.93 -0.51 0.19
C THR A 64 3.73 -1.83 -0.57
N GLY A 65 4.26 -1.95 -1.77
CA GLY A 65 4.14 -3.17 -2.57
C GLY A 65 4.74 -4.42 -1.89
N MET A 66 5.70 -4.24 -0.97
CA MET A 66 6.35 -5.32 -0.23
C MET A 66 6.29 -5.17 1.29
N SER A 67 5.43 -4.30 1.80
CA SER A 67 5.25 -4.01 3.23
C SER A 67 3.80 -3.61 3.52
N ASP A 68 3.50 -3.26 4.77
CA ASP A 68 2.20 -2.70 5.17
C ASP A 68 2.43 -1.37 5.90
N PHE A 69 1.71 -0.32 5.49
CA PHE A 69 1.92 1.04 6.00
C PHE A 69 1.70 1.16 7.52
N ALA A 70 0.71 0.46 8.06
CA ALA A 70 0.39 0.54 9.48
C ALA A 70 1.56 0.09 10.39
N HIS A 71 2.38 -0.84 9.89
CA HIS A 71 3.50 -1.39 10.65
C HIS A 71 4.85 -0.73 10.36
N TRP A 72 4.87 0.37 9.63
CA TRP A 72 6.11 1.12 9.45
C TRP A 72 6.53 1.85 10.72
N ASN A 73 7.82 1.81 11.03
CA ASN A 73 8.38 2.59 12.14
C ASN A 73 8.09 4.09 11.94
N PRO A 74 7.66 4.83 12.97
CA PRO A 74 7.40 6.27 12.90
C PRO A 74 8.56 7.09 12.31
N GLU A 75 9.81 6.75 12.62
CA GLU A 75 10.98 7.44 12.07
C GLU A 75 11.11 7.26 10.57
N TRP A 76 10.80 6.06 10.03
CA TRP A 76 10.80 5.80 8.60
C TRP A 76 9.71 6.61 7.89
N ARG A 77 8.51 6.67 8.50
CA ARG A 77 7.43 7.51 7.98
C ARG A 77 7.86 8.98 7.91
N ASN A 78 8.45 9.51 8.98
CA ASN A 78 8.91 10.89 9.00
C ASN A 78 9.92 11.20 7.88
N GLN A 79 10.91 10.35 7.65
CA GLN A 79 11.89 10.53 6.59
C GLN A 79 11.24 10.48 5.21
N ILE A 80 10.33 9.52 4.99
CA ILE A 80 9.64 9.33 3.71
C ILE A 80 8.73 10.53 3.42
N PHE A 81 7.91 10.97 4.39
CA PHE A 81 7.00 12.10 4.22
C PHE A 81 7.72 13.43 4.07
N SER A 82 8.85 13.63 4.74
CA SER A 82 9.73 14.79 4.51
C SER A 82 10.23 14.80 3.06
N LYS A 83 10.69 13.65 2.55
CA LYS A 83 11.16 13.54 1.16
C LYS A 83 10.05 13.71 0.13
N MET A 84 8.82 13.28 0.45
CA MET A 84 7.63 13.51 -0.40
C MET A 84 7.30 14.99 -0.49
N ALA A 85 7.39 15.74 0.60
CA ALA A 85 7.15 17.19 0.63
C ALA A 85 8.16 17.95 -0.27
N GLU A 86 9.39 17.48 -0.35
CA GLU A 86 10.43 18.02 -1.25
C GLU A 86 10.18 17.69 -2.73
N ASN A 87 9.34 16.68 -3.02
CA ASN A 87 9.08 16.16 -4.37
C ASN A 87 7.59 16.11 -4.69
N PRO A 88 6.89 17.27 -4.70
CA PRO A 88 5.43 17.36 -4.85
C PRO A 88 4.91 16.97 -6.25
N GLN A 89 5.81 16.81 -7.24
CA GLN A 89 5.44 16.42 -8.60
C GLN A 89 4.96 14.98 -8.72
N HIS A 90 5.19 14.13 -7.71
CA HIS A 90 4.81 12.72 -7.71
C HIS A 90 3.55 12.47 -6.87
N GLN A 91 2.89 11.34 -7.15
CA GLN A 91 1.83 10.79 -6.31
C GLN A 91 2.38 9.55 -5.57
N TYR A 92 2.09 9.44 -4.29
CA TYR A 92 2.63 8.39 -3.43
C TYR A 92 1.51 7.58 -2.79
N LEU A 93 1.45 6.29 -3.11
CA LEU A 93 0.39 5.39 -2.69
C LEU A 93 0.87 4.49 -1.54
N PHE A 94 0.07 4.44 -0.51
CA PHE A 94 0.26 3.59 0.67
C PHE A 94 -0.93 2.65 0.81
N LEU A 95 -0.66 1.41 1.17
CA LEU A 95 -1.69 0.39 1.34
C LEU A 95 -1.52 -0.30 2.69
N THR A 96 -2.63 -0.55 3.37
CA THR A 96 -2.65 -1.32 4.61
C THR A 96 -3.80 -2.32 4.63
N LYS A 97 -3.61 -3.39 5.38
CA LYS A 97 -4.65 -4.35 5.77
C LYS A 97 -5.02 -4.23 7.25
N ARG A 98 -4.39 -3.29 7.95
CA ARG A 98 -4.53 -3.04 9.38
C ARG A 98 -4.72 -1.55 9.68
N PRO A 99 -5.76 -0.91 9.12
CA PRO A 99 -5.99 0.50 9.40
C PRO A 99 -6.26 0.78 10.88
N GLU A 100 -6.69 -0.23 11.64
CA GLU A 100 -6.89 -0.18 13.09
C GLU A 100 -5.58 -0.01 13.90
N ASP A 101 -4.45 -0.41 13.33
CA ASP A 101 -3.15 -0.39 14.03
C ASP A 101 -2.41 0.95 13.89
N ILE A 102 -3.00 1.93 13.22
CA ILE A 102 -2.38 3.23 12.97
C ILE A 102 -3.37 4.38 13.11
N VAL A 103 -2.94 5.46 13.78
CA VAL A 103 -3.55 6.78 13.67
C VAL A 103 -2.53 7.70 13.03
N PHE A 104 -2.88 8.33 11.90
CA PHE A 104 -1.94 9.10 11.13
C PHE A 104 -2.60 10.33 10.46
N SER A 105 -1.85 11.41 10.33
CA SER A 105 -2.29 12.63 9.69
C SER A 105 -1.17 13.24 8.86
N THR A 106 -1.51 13.79 7.70
CA THR A 106 -0.56 14.51 6.84
C THR A 106 -1.24 15.68 6.12
N PRO A 107 -0.55 16.81 5.93
CA PRO A 107 -1.04 17.90 5.09
C PRO A 107 -0.72 17.71 3.59
N LEU A 108 -0.08 16.61 3.19
CA LEU A 108 0.39 16.42 1.83
C LEU A 108 -0.73 15.94 0.91
N ASP A 109 -1.07 16.74 -0.11
CA ASP A 109 -2.09 16.42 -1.11
C ASP A 109 -1.65 15.35 -2.12
N ASN A 110 -0.37 15.01 -2.18
CA ASN A 110 0.18 13.98 -3.05
C ASN A 110 0.31 12.61 -2.38
N ALA A 111 -0.29 12.43 -1.21
CA ALA A 111 -0.35 11.17 -0.49
C ALA A 111 -1.71 10.48 -0.70
N TRP A 112 -1.69 9.20 -1.06
CA TRP A 112 -2.86 8.36 -1.28
C TRP A 112 -2.84 7.19 -0.29
N PHE A 113 -3.85 7.09 0.54
CA PHE A 113 -3.98 6.02 1.53
C PHE A 113 -5.07 5.04 1.13
N GLY A 114 -4.73 3.78 1.13
CA GLY A 114 -5.66 2.72 0.75
C GLY A 114 -5.73 1.58 1.72
N VAL A 115 -6.84 0.86 1.67
CA VAL A 115 -7.00 -0.43 2.33
C VAL A 115 -7.25 -1.54 1.35
N THR A 116 -6.79 -2.75 1.70
CA THR A 116 -7.12 -3.96 0.96
C THR A 116 -8.29 -4.67 1.63
N VAL A 117 -9.32 -4.94 0.85
CA VAL A 117 -10.50 -5.71 1.23
C VAL A 117 -10.60 -6.92 0.32
N THR A 118 -10.32 -8.11 0.84
CA THR A 118 -10.31 -9.35 0.05
C THR A 118 -11.56 -10.19 0.23
N SER A 119 -12.34 -9.88 1.27
CA SER A 119 -13.59 -10.57 1.59
C SER A 119 -14.60 -9.64 2.26
N SER A 120 -15.85 -10.06 2.27
CA SER A 120 -16.95 -9.34 2.94
C SER A 120 -16.71 -9.07 4.44
N LYS A 121 -15.90 -9.90 5.08
CA LYS A 121 -15.53 -9.78 6.51
C LYS A 121 -14.59 -8.60 6.81
N GLU A 122 -13.96 -8.06 5.78
CA GLU A 122 -12.92 -7.03 5.91
C GLU A 122 -13.39 -5.63 5.44
N LYS A 123 -14.66 -5.51 5.04
CA LYS A 123 -15.20 -4.25 4.49
C LYS A 123 -15.17 -3.07 5.46
N ASP A 124 -15.17 -3.35 6.77
CA ASP A 124 -15.10 -2.32 7.81
C ASP A 124 -13.74 -1.57 7.81
N ARG A 125 -12.70 -2.14 7.18
CA ARG A 125 -11.42 -1.45 6.95
C ARG A 125 -11.59 -0.12 6.21
N ILE A 126 -12.61 -0.01 5.33
CA ILE A 126 -12.89 1.24 4.59
C ILE A 126 -13.32 2.35 5.54
N GLN A 127 -14.16 2.02 6.53
CA GLN A 127 -14.59 2.97 7.55
C GLN A 127 -13.42 3.34 8.47
N THR A 128 -12.70 2.33 8.97
CA THR A 128 -11.54 2.51 9.84
C THR A 128 -10.44 3.35 9.17
N LEU A 129 -10.21 3.19 7.86
CA LEU A 129 -9.28 4.05 7.10
C LEU A 129 -9.62 5.52 7.26
N ARG A 130 -10.91 5.89 7.06
CA ARG A 130 -11.37 7.29 7.16
C ARG A 130 -11.33 7.86 8.57
N GLU A 131 -11.48 7.00 9.58
CA GLU A 131 -11.46 7.39 10.99
C GLU A 131 -10.03 7.57 11.52
N HIS A 132 -9.10 6.75 11.05
CA HIS A 132 -7.76 6.67 11.59
C HIS A 132 -6.70 7.43 10.78
N ILE A 133 -6.94 7.65 9.49
CA ILE A 133 -5.99 8.37 8.64
C ILE A 133 -6.67 9.61 8.09
N SER A 134 -6.04 10.77 8.25
CA SER A 134 -6.55 12.05 7.77
C SER A 134 -5.55 12.79 6.88
N GLY A 135 -6.08 13.51 5.89
CA GLY A 135 -5.30 14.20 4.85
C GLY A 135 -4.97 13.29 3.66
N GLY A 136 -4.62 13.93 2.54
CA GLY A 136 -4.42 13.23 1.25
C GLY A 136 -5.71 12.65 0.68
N HIS A 137 -5.57 11.62 -0.13
CA HIS A 137 -6.64 10.96 -0.88
C HIS A 137 -6.88 9.53 -0.40
N TYR A 138 -8.09 9.00 -0.61
CA TYR A 138 -8.42 7.64 -0.21
C TYR A 138 -8.74 6.73 -1.40
N TYR A 139 -8.25 5.49 -1.32
CA TYR A 139 -8.58 4.46 -2.29
C TYR A 139 -8.79 3.09 -1.65
N VAL A 140 -9.40 2.17 -2.39
CA VAL A 140 -9.64 0.80 -1.94
C VAL A 140 -9.15 -0.19 -2.98
N THR A 141 -8.49 -1.25 -2.53
CA THR A 141 -8.16 -2.38 -3.40
C THR A 141 -9.00 -3.60 -2.99
N PHE A 142 -9.79 -4.12 -3.92
CA PHE A 142 -10.43 -5.44 -3.84
C PHE A 142 -9.56 -6.43 -4.61
N GLU A 143 -8.34 -6.68 -4.09
CA GLU A 143 -7.32 -7.49 -4.75
C GLU A 143 -6.45 -8.28 -3.75
N PRO A 144 -6.49 -9.64 -3.80
CA PRO A 144 -7.44 -10.45 -4.57
C PRO A 144 -8.83 -10.43 -3.96
N MET A 145 -9.86 -10.48 -4.81
CA MET A 145 -11.24 -10.59 -4.35
C MET A 145 -11.62 -12.07 -4.24
N PHE A 146 -11.84 -12.56 -3.02
CA PHE A 146 -12.10 -13.98 -2.74
C PHE A 146 -13.57 -14.34 -2.66
N ASP A 147 -14.42 -13.36 -2.33
CA ASP A 147 -15.88 -13.59 -2.25
C ASP A 147 -16.66 -12.36 -2.75
N ASN A 148 -17.98 -12.46 -2.67
CA ASN A 148 -18.86 -11.33 -2.92
C ASN A 148 -18.78 -10.35 -1.73
N ILE A 149 -18.15 -9.20 -1.95
CA ILE A 149 -17.97 -8.17 -0.92
C ILE A 149 -19.32 -7.59 -0.44
N GLY A 150 -20.37 -7.67 -1.26
CA GLY A 150 -21.68 -7.08 -0.96
C GLY A 150 -21.64 -5.54 -1.07
N THR A 151 -22.57 -4.91 -0.35
CA THR A 151 -22.66 -3.44 -0.32
C THR A 151 -21.59 -2.85 0.60
N VAL A 152 -20.89 -1.82 0.10
CA VAL A 152 -19.89 -1.05 0.83
C VAL A 152 -20.16 0.45 0.70
N ASN A 153 -19.85 1.22 1.75
CA ASN A 153 -19.89 2.67 1.70
C ASN A 153 -18.57 3.21 1.14
N LEU A 154 -18.62 3.73 -0.07
CA LEU A 154 -17.47 4.32 -0.78
C LEU A 154 -17.43 5.85 -0.74
N THR A 155 -18.21 6.50 0.12
CA THR A 155 -18.16 7.96 0.27
C THR A 155 -16.75 8.41 0.64
N GLY A 156 -16.20 9.37 -0.14
CA GLY A 156 -14.85 9.88 0.04
C GLY A 156 -13.73 8.97 -0.49
N ILE A 157 -14.07 7.83 -1.10
CA ILE A 157 -13.10 7.01 -1.83
C ILE A 157 -13.02 7.50 -3.27
N GLU A 158 -11.83 7.90 -3.70
CA GLU A 158 -11.60 8.54 -4.98
C GLU A 158 -11.15 7.55 -6.06
N TRP A 159 -10.61 6.41 -5.65
CA TRP A 159 -10.14 5.40 -6.57
C TRP A 159 -10.38 3.98 -6.04
N ILE A 160 -10.72 3.07 -6.97
CA ILE A 160 -10.97 1.66 -6.67
C ILE A 160 -10.14 0.80 -7.61
N VAL A 161 -9.44 -0.17 -7.03
CA VAL A 161 -8.73 -1.22 -7.76
C VAL A 161 -9.45 -2.54 -7.55
N ILE A 162 -9.75 -3.25 -8.63
CA ILE A 162 -10.38 -4.58 -8.57
C ILE A 162 -9.48 -5.56 -9.29
N GLY A 163 -9.18 -6.68 -8.63
CA GLY A 163 -8.35 -7.72 -9.22
C GLY A 163 -8.63 -9.09 -8.64
N THR A 164 -8.35 -10.10 -9.45
CA THR A 164 -8.39 -11.50 -9.03
C THR A 164 -7.02 -11.94 -8.53
N GLU A 165 -6.99 -13.03 -7.75
CA GLU A 165 -5.72 -13.63 -7.37
C GLU A 165 -4.96 -14.13 -8.59
N THR A 166 -3.74 -13.64 -8.79
CA THR A 166 -2.81 -14.12 -9.81
C THR A 166 -1.83 -15.12 -9.20
N GLY A 167 -1.28 -16.02 -10.04
CA GLY A 167 -0.33 -17.03 -9.59
C GLY A 167 -0.93 -18.44 -9.49
N ARG A 168 -0.11 -19.39 -9.06
CA ARG A 168 -0.42 -20.84 -9.06
C ARG A 168 -0.58 -21.38 -7.64
N ARG A 169 -1.32 -20.74 -6.78
CA ARG A 169 -1.60 -21.28 -5.44
C ARG A 169 -2.50 -22.52 -5.58
N LYS A 170 -2.11 -23.62 -4.91
CA LYS A 170 -2.94 -24.84 -4.87
C LYS A 170 -4.24 -24.55 -4.09
N GLY A 171 -5.37 -25.04 -4.57
CA GLY A 171 -6.68 -24.89 -3.90
C GLY A 171 -7.39 -23.57 -4.18
N LYS A 172 -7.07 -22.93 -5.29
CA LYS A 172 -7.85 -21.82 -5.86
C LYS A 172 -9.18 -22.33 -6.39
#